data_4aab4ef3f1c11a6bdc606a24d09c6942
#
_entry.id   4aab4ef3f1c11a6bdc606a24d09c6942
#
_cell.length_a   1.000
_cell.length_b   1.000
_cell.length_c   1.000
_cell.angle_alpha   90.00
_cell.angle_beta   90.00
_cell.angle_gamma   90.00
#
_symmetry.space_group_name_H-M   'P 1'
#
loop_
_entity.id
_entity.type
_entity.pdbx_description
1 polymer ?
#
loop_
_entity_poly.entity_id
_entity_poly.type
_entity_poly.pdbx_seq_one_letter_code
_entity_poly.pdbx_strand_id
1 'polypeptide(L)'
;MDDQINDYLHYLLVEKGLSLNTRISYHQDLVEFENYLKTHQYTTFPEDYNVILNFLAAQMKAHKAVNSQARMISCLRKFYQYLQRLELVNRNPMLRIDLPKKHQHLPTTLSTREIDALLAAPDITKPLGIRDRAILEVLYATGLRVSELINLKLSNLHLSLGIIQAVGKGDKERIILIGDPAIAWTQRYLSEVRGKLIKHHPQPTEVFLNFHGRPLTRQGIWKNLKQYVRQAGITKDVTPHTLRHSFATQLLENGADIRVVQELLGHADIATTQIYTHLTQKHIREVYDKSHPRA
;
A
#
# COMPACT_ATOMS: atom_id res chain seq x y z
N MET A 1 -23.69 -4.09 22.74
CA MET A 1 -22.67 -4.51 21.73
C MET A 1 -22.07 -3.31 21.02
N ASP A 2 -22.87 -2.40 20.49
CA ASP A 2 -22.38 -1.18 19.81
C ASP A 2 -21.37 -0.38 20.66
N ASP A 3 -21.68 -0.10 21.95
CA ASP A 3 -20.77 0.64 22.83
C ASP A 3 -19.42 -0.06 22.98
N GLN A 4 -19.43 -1.39 23.14
CA GLN A 4 -18.19 -2.18 23.29
C GLN A 4 -17.33 -2.16 22.02
N ILE A 5 -17.96 -2.11 20.83
CA ILE A 5 -17.26 -1.94 19.55
C ILE A 5 -16.62 -0.54 19.48
N ASN A 6 -17.36 0.50 19.84
CA ASN A 6 -16.88 1.88 19.84
C ASN A 6 -15.72 2.07 20.84
N ASP A 7 -15.83 1.54 22.04
CA ASP A 7 -14.78 1.56 23.05
C ASP A 7 -13.51 0.85 22.56
N TYR A 8 -13.68 -0.31 21.92
CA TYR A 8 -12.55 -1.03 21.33
C TYR A 8 -11.88 -0.24 20.21
N LEU A 9 -12.65 0.40 19.34
CA LEU A 9 -12.09 1.23 18.27
C LEU A 9 -11.35 2.45 18.81
N HIS A 10 -11.86 3.04 19.90
CA HIS A 10 -11.18 4.12 20.62
C HIS A 10 -9.87 3.62 21.27
N TYR A 11 -9.89 2.48 21.92
CA TYR A 11 -8.70 1.80 22.44
C TYR A 11 -7.63 1.56 21.35
N LEU A 12 -8.06 1.09 20.16
CA LEU A 12 -7.15 0.88 19.04
C LEU A 12 -6.53 2.19 18.53
N LEU A 13 -7.25 3.31 18.64
CA LEU A 13 -6.73 4.62 18.28
C LEU A 13 -5.69 5.10 19.29
N VAL A 14 -6.09 5.17 20.56
CA VAL A 14 -5.33 5.86 21.61
C VAL A 14 -4.15 5.01 22.09
N GLU A 15 -4.37 3.74 22.38
CA GLU A 15 -3.33 2.90 22.97
C GLU A 15 -2.50 2.11 21.94
N LYS A 16 -3.08 1.75 20.79
CA LYS A 16 -2.37 0.94 19.79
C LYS A 16 -1.89 1.72 18.58
N GLY A 17 -2.27 3.00 18.43
CA GLY A 17 -1.84 3.83 17.32
C GLY A 17 -2.15 3.25 15.93
N LEU A 18 -3.24 2.47 15.80
CA LEU A 18 -3.55 1.83 14.53
C LEU A 18 -4.03 2.83 13.49
N SER A 19 -3.62 2.59 12.24
CA SER A 19 -4.00 3.46 11.11
C SER A 19 -5.52 3.53 10.94
N LEU A 20 -6.01 4.68 10.41
CA LEU A 20 -7.43 4.88 10.11
C LEU A 20 -8.00 3.74 9.25
N ASN A 21 -7.28 3.30 8.21
CA ASN A 21 -7.74 2.21 7.33
C ASN A 21 -7.91 0.89 8.07
N THR A 22 -7.02 0.57 9.02
CA THR A 22 -7.15 -0.63 9.85
C THR A 22 -8.37 -0.55 10.75
N ARG A 23 -8.60 0.62 11.36
CA ARG A 23 -9.77 0.85 12.21
C ARG A 23 -11.09 0.76 11.43
N ILE A 24 -11.16 1.38 10.25
CA ILE A 24 -12.33 1.27 9.36
C ILE A 24 -12.60 -0.19 9.00
N SER A 25 -11.56 -0.94 8.64
CA SER A 25 -11.71 -2.35 8.29
C SER A 25 -12.16 -3.21 9.48
N TYR A 26 -11.63 -2.94 10.67
CA TYR A 26 -12.03 -3.63 11.90
C TYR A 26 -13.46 -3.26 12.32
N HIS A 27 -13.83 -1.99 12.21
CA HIS A 27 -15.20 -1.56 12.43
C HIS A 27 -16.19 -2.32 11.53
N GLN A 28 -15.91 -2.39 10.22
CA GLN A 28 -16.74 -3.13 9.28
C GLN A 28 -16.86 -4.62 9.65
N ASP A 29 -15.73 -5.26 10.02
CA ASP A 29 -15.73 -6.67 10.43
C ASP A 29 -16.56 -6.90 11.71
N LEU A 30 -16.48 -5.99 12.69
CA LEU A 30 -17.21 -6.08 13.95
C LEU A 30 -18.71 -5.78 13.79
N VAL A 31 -19.08 -4.79 12.99
CA VAL A 31 -20.49 -4.48 12.66
C VAL A 31 -21.13 -5.67 11.93
N GLU A 32 -20.41 -6.32 11.03
CA GLU A 32 -20.91 -7.50 10.33
C GLU A 32 -21.13 -8.67 11.29
N PHE A 33 -20.23 -8.86 12.26
CA PHE A 33 -20.37 -9.85 13.30
C PHE A 33 -21.55 -9.53 14.23
N GLU A 34 -21.68 -8.29 14.66
CA GLU A 34 -22.80 -7.82 15.49
C GLU A 34 -24.16 -8.03 14.80
N ASN A 35 -24.26 -7.68 13.52
CA ASN A 35 -25.48 -7.90 12.74
C ASN A 35 -25.85 -9.39 12.64
N TYR A 36 -24.84 -10.26 12.47
CA TYR A 36 -25.07 -11.70 12.52
C TYR A 36 -25.63 -12.14 13.89
N LEU A 37 -25.03 -11.65 14.98
CA LEU A 37 -25.48 -11.96 16.35
C LEU A 37 -26.91 -11.47 16.59
N LYS A 38 -27.24 -10.23 16.20
CA LYS A 38 -28.60 -9.66 16.34
C LYS A 38 -29.64 -10.49 15.57
N THR A 39 -29.30 -10.94 14.36
CA THR A 39 -30.18 -11.79 13.54
C THR A 39 -30.45 -13.14 14.20
N HIS A 40 -29.50 -13.64 15.00
CA HIS A 40 -29.65 -14.90 15.77
C HIS A 40 -30.06 -14.66 17.22
N GLN A 41 -30.61 -13.47 17.55
CA GLN A 41 -31.19 -13.09 18.86
C GLN A 41 -30.18 -13.06 20.01
N TYR A 42 -28.89 -12.92 19.73
CA TYR A 42 -27.88 -12.66 20.76
C TYR A 42 -27.90 -11.17 21.18
N THR A 43 -27.92 -10.93 22.48
CA THR A 43 -27.89 -9.58 23.06
C THR A 43 -26.49 -9.17 23.55
N THR A 44 -25.57 -10.14 23.69
CA THR A 44 -24.19 -9.96 24.14
C THR A 44 -23.24 -10.73 23.22
N PHE A 45 -21.93 -10.44 23.31
CA PHE A 45 -20.93 -11.21 22.60
C PHE A 45 -20.80 -12.61 23.20
N PRO A 46 -21.04 -13.68 22.42
CA PRO A 46 -21.07 -15.06 22.92
C PRO A 46 -19.67 -15.58 23.21
N GLU A 47 -19.54 -16.39 24.25
CA GLU A 47 -18.33 -17.14 24.59
C GLU A 47 -18.30 -18.54 23.96
N ASP A 48 -19.39 -18.94 23.30
CA ASP A 48 -19.49 -20.25 22.63
C ASP A 48 -18.73 -20.25 21.31
N TYR A 49 -17.76 -21.13 21.23
CA TYR A 49 -16.96 -21.40 20.03
C TYR A 49 -17.80 -21.72 18.78
N ASN A 50 -18.92 -22.47 18.95
CA ASN A 50 -19.75 -22.88 17.83
C ASN A 50 -20.45 -21.70 17.17
N VAL A 51 -20.84 -20.69 17.93
CA VAL A 51 -21.44 -19.46 17.38
C VAL A 51 -20.46 -18.75 16.45
N ILE A 52 -19.19 -18.66 16.89
CA ILE A 52 -18.15 -18.03 16.05
C ILE A 52 -17.88 -18.86 14.79
N LEU A 53 -17.82 -20.19 14.92
CA LEU A 53 -17.64 -21.06 13.75
C LEU A 53 -18.79 -20.92 12.75
N ASN A 54 -20.02 -20.88 13.20
CA ASN A 54 -21.19 -20.72 12.36
C ASN A 54 -21.17 -19.36 11.63
N PHE A 55 -20.79 -18.30 12.33
CA PHE A 55 -20.57 -16.99 11.70
C PHE A 55 -19.50 -17.05 10.60
N LEU A 56 -18.32 -17.60 10.90
CA LEU A 56 -17.23 -17.72 9.94
C LEU A 56 -17.62 -18.60 8.75
N ALA A 57 -18.35 -19.69 8.97
CA ALA A 57 -18.89 -20.54 7.92
C ALA A 57 -19.90 -19.80 7.02
N ALA A 58 -20.73 -18.94 7.60
CA ALA A 58 -21.63 -18.07 6.82
C ALA A 58 -20.84 -17.10 5.93
N GLN A 59 -19.73 -16.51 6.45
CA GLN A 59 -18.86 -15.64 5.67
C GLN A 59 -18.17 -16.38 4.51
N MET A 60 -17.82 -17.65 4.70
CA MET A 60 -17.25 -18.50 3.63
C MET A 60 -18.29 -18.79 2.55
N LYS A 61 -19.54 -19.12 2.94
CA LYS A 61 -20.64 -19.34 2.00
C LYS A 61 -20.97 -18.09 1.19
N ALA A 62 -20.81 -16.90 1.77
CA ALA A 62 -20.96 -15.61 1.07
C ALA A 62 -19.77 -15.28 0.14
N HIS A 63 -18.88 -16.24 -0.15
CA HIS A 63 -17.71 -16.08 -1.04
C HIS A 63 -16.76 -14.93 -0.67
N LYS A 64 -16.68 -14.58 0.60
CA LYS A 64 -15.73 -13.57 1.07
C LYS A 64 -14.28 -14.00 0.78
N ALA A 65 -13.48 -13.11 0.23
CA ALA A 65 -12.08 -13.41 -0.12
C ALA A 65 -11.27 -13.90 1.10
N VAL A 66 -10.40 -14.89 0.91
CA VAL A 66 -9.58 -15.54 1.96
C VAL A 66 -8.81 -14.51 2.82
N ASN A 67 -8.25 -13.47 2.19
CA ASN A 67 -7.56 -12.41 2.91
C ASN A 67 -8.50 -11.59 3.82
N SER A 68 -9.76 -11.37 3.39
CA SER A 68 -10.77 -10.69 4.20
C SER A 68 -11.21 -11.57 5.38
N GLN A 69 -11.34 -12.88 5.18
CA GLN A 69 -11.63 -13.84 6.25
C GLN A 69 -10.49 -13.87 7.28
N ALA A 70 -9.24 -13.97 6.84
CA ALA A 70 -8.08 -13.96 7.70
C ALA A 70 -7.97 -12.65 8.52
N ARG A 71 -8.30 -11.49 7.91
CA ARG A 71 -8.36 -10.20 8.61
C ARG A 71 -9.48 -10.21 9.66
N MET A 72 -10.68 -10.69 9.32
CA MET A 72 -11.82 -10.78 10.22
C MET A 72 -11.51 -11.66 11.44
N ILE A 73 -10.91 -12.83 11.23
CA ILE A 73 -10.47 -13.70 12.34
C ILE A 73 -9.45 -12.98 13.22
N SER A 74 -8.49 -12.28 12.64
CA SER A 74 -7.51 -11.49 13.38
C SER A 74 -8.15 -10.34 14.16
N CYS A 75 -9.15 -9.68 13.57
CA CYS A 75 -9.94 -8.64 14.23
C CYS A 75 -10.70 -9.19 15.42
N LEU A 76 -11.50 -10.24 15.23
CA LEU A 76 -12.28 -10.88 16.30
C LEU A 76 -11.39 -11.40 17.41
N ARG A 77 -10.23 -12.02 17.10
CA ARG A 77 -9.29 -12.49 18.11
C ARG A 77 -8.79 -11.36 19.01
N LYS A 78 -8.41 -10.22 18.45
CA LYS A 78 -7.98 -9.04 19.20
C LYS A 78 -9.13 -8.41 19.97
N PHE A 79 -10.32 -8.40 19.41
CA PHE A 79 -11.51 -7.87 20.05
C PHE A 79 -11.88 -8.70 21.28
N TYR A 80 -11.94 -10.03 21.16
CA TYR A 80 -12.19 -10.90 22.33
C TYR A 80 -11.08 -10.84 23.38
N GLN A 81 -9.83 -10.66 23.01
CA GLN A 81 -8.75 -10.37 23.95
C GLN A 81 -8.99 -9.06 24.71
N TYR A 82 -9.52 -8.04 24.03
CA TYR A 82 -9.88 -6.78 24.67
C TYR A 82 -11.06 -6.95 25.63
N LEU A 83 -12.13 -7.63 25.23
CA LEU A 83 -13.28 -7.91 26.07
C LEU A 83 -12.88 -8.72 27.32
N GLN A 84 -12.02 -9.72 27.17
CA GLN A 84 -11.52 -10.53 28.28
C GLN A 84 -10.67 -9.71 29.26
N ARG A 85 -9.85 -8.78 28.77
CA ARG A 85 -9.06 -7.87 29.61
C ARG A 85 -9.96 -6.96 30.47
N LEU A 86 -11.13 -6.61 29.96
CA LEU A 86 -12.13 -5.79 30.67
C LEU A 86 -13.13 -6.65 31.49
N GLU A 87 -12.90 -7.96 31.60
CA GLU A 87 -13.76 -8.91 32.31
C GLU A 87 -15.22 -8.93 31.78
N LEU A 88 -15.44 -8.48 30.55
CA LEU A 88 -16.75 -8.50 29.88
C LEU A 88 -17.09 -9.88 29.30
N VAL A 89 -16.10 -10.75 29.16
CA VAL A 89 -16.23 -12.17 28.84
C VAL A 89 -15.23 -12.98 29.66
N ASN A 90 -15.63 -14.16 30.11
CA ASN A 90 -14.77 -15.04 30.90
C ASN A 90 -13.83 -15.87 30.04
N ARG A 91 -14.30 -16.25 28.83
CA ARG A 91 -13.54 -17.11 27.91
C ARG A 91 -13.41 -16.46 26.53
N ASN A 92 -12.25 -16.63 25.94
CA ASN A 92 -12.02 -16.18 24.57
C ASN A 92 -12.26 -17.33 23.58
N PRO A 93 -13.39 -17.33 22.85
CA PRO A 93 -13.73 -18.41 21.91
C PRO A 93 -12.80 -18.47 20.70
N MET A 94 -12.03 -17.39 20.43
CA MET A 94 -11.13 -17.29 19.28
C MET A 94 -9.81 -18.04 19.45
N LEU A 95 -9.49 -18.57 20.65
CA LEU A 95 -8.22 -19.25 20.92
C LEU A 95 -8.05 -20.53 20.10
N ARG A 96 -9.17 -21.21 19.77
CA ARG A 96 -9.18 -22.48 19.03
C ARG A 96 -9.42 -22.30 17.52
N ILE A 97 -9.57 -21.06 17.04
CA ILE A 97 -9.85 -20.79 15.63
C ILE A 97 -8.53 -20.50 14.91
N ASP A 98 -8.19 -21.38 13.98
CA ASP A 98 -7.02 -21.19 13.14
C ASP A 98 -7.29 -20.20 12.02
N LEU A 99 -6.23 -19.52 11.59
CA LEU A 99 -6.27 -18.69 10.38
C LEU A 99 -6.38 -19.60 9.15
N PRO A 100 -7.18 -19.23 8.16
CA PRO A 100 -7.24 -19.99 6.91
C PRO A 100 -5.84 -20.07 6.31
N LYS A 101 -5.46 -21.29 5.89
CA LYS A 101 -4.18 -21.49 5.21
C LYS A 101 -4.19 -20.64 3.93
N LYS A 102 -3.30 -19.66 3.88
CA LYS A 102 -3.07 -18.92 2.65
C LYS A 102 -2.35 -19.85 1.68
N HIS A 103 -2.91 -20.09 0.52
CA HIS A 103 -2.10 -20.56 -0.58
C HIS A 103 -1.03 -19.50 -0.84
N GLN A 104 0.22 -19.83 -0.56
CA GLN A 104 1.35 -18.96 -0.91
C GLN A 104 1.44 -19.01 -2.46
N HIS A 105 0.74 -18.08 -3.11
CA HIS A 105 1.09 -17.78 -4.50
C HIS A 105 2.45 -17.11 -4.46
N LEU A 106 3.40 -17.67 -5.20
CA LEU A 106 4.67 -16.99 -5.42
C LEU A 106 4.37 -15.58 -5.92
N PRO A 107 5.00 -14.57 -5.34
CA PRO A 107 4.75 -13.19 -5.73
C PRO A 107 4.98 -13.04 -7.24
N THR A 108 4.00 -12.52 -7.93
CA THR A 108 4.11 -12.24 -9.37
C THR A 108 5.09 -11.10 -9.59
N THR A 109 6.13 -11.34 -10.38
CA THR A 109 7.07 -10.31 -10.84
C THR A 109 6.94 -10.11 -12.34
N LEU A 110 7.30 -8.92 -12.79
CA LEU A 110 7.43 -8.59 -14.20
C LEU A 110 8.90 -8.72 -14.63
N SER A 111 9.13 -9.32 -15.78
CA SER A 111 10.43 -9.29 -16.43
C SER A 111 10.77 -7.88 -16.93
N THR A 112 12.04 -7.62 -17.19
CA THR A 112 12.49 -6.33 -17.76
C THR A 112 11.74 -5.99 -19.05
N ARG A 113 11.52 -6.99 -19.92
CA ARG A 113 10.75 -6.82 -21.17
C ARG A 113 9.29 -6.41 -20.92
N GLU A 114 8.63 -7.02 -19.93
CA GLU A 114 7.25 -6.67 -19.53
C GLU A 114 7.18 -5.27 -18.91
N ILE A 115 8.19 -4.90 -18.12
CA ILE A 115 8.32 -3.53 -17.57
C ILE A 115 8.46 -2.51 -18.71
N ASP A 116 9.36 -2.73 -19.66
CA ASP A 116 9.57 -1.81 -20.77
C ASP A 116 8.31 -1.66 -21.62
N ALA A 117 7.60 -2.75 -21.90
CA ALA A 117 6.32 -2.73 -22.60
C ALA A 117 5.24 -1.94 -21.83
N LEU A 118 5.17 -2.14 -20.50
CA LEU A 118 4.23 -1.41 -19.65
C LEU A 118 4.54 0.08 -19.61
N LEU A 119 5.82 0.44 -19.47
CA LEU A 119 6.26 1.83 -19.47
C LEU A 119 6.00 2.51 -20.82
N ALA A 120 6.13 1.81 -21.94
CA ALA A 120 5.87 2.31 -23.28
C ALA A 120 4.36 2.43 -23.63
N ALA A 121 3.47 1.80 -22.88
CA ALA A 121 2.04 1.72 -23.20
C ALA A 121 1.29 3.08 -23.16
N PRO A 122 1.62 4.07 -22.28
CA PRO A 122 0.96 5.35 -22.30
C PRO A 122 1.21 6.13 -23.61
N ASP A 123 0.14 6.66 -24.22
CA ASP A 123 0.22 7.51 -25.42
C ASP A 123 0.77 8.91 -25.06
N ILE A 124 2.06 9.09 -25.27
CA ILE A 124 2.80 10.33 -24.92
C ILE A 124 2.51 11.52 -25.85
N THR A 125 1.67 11.36 -26.84
CA THR A 125 1.15 12.48 -27.64
C THR A 125 0.03 13.22 -26.89
N LYS A 126 -0.54 12.58 -25.89
CA LYS A 126 -1.61 13.11 -25.02
C LYS A 126 -1.07 13.58 -23.67
N PRO A 127 -1.55 14.72 -23.15
CA PRO A 127 -1.10 15.22 -21.85
C PRO A 127 -1.23 14.22 -20.71
N LEU A 128 -2.36 13.48 -20.63
CA LEU A 128 -2.53 12.47 -19.60
C LEU A 128 -1.63 11.25 -19.80
N GLY A 129 -1.23 10.94 -21.03
CA GLY A 129 -0.27 9.87 -21.29
C GLY A 129 1.14 10.24 -20.83
N ILE A 130 1.58 11.49 -20.96
CA ILE A 130 2.85 11.99 -20.39
C ILE A 130 2.82 11.87 -18.87
N ARG A 131 1.71 12.27 -18.21
CA ARG A 131 1.51 12.11 -16.78
C ARG A 131 1.61 10.65 -16.35
N ASP A 132 0.90 9.78 -17.06
CA ASP A 132 0.82 8.36 -16.67
C ASP A 132 2.15 7.64 -16.91
N ARG A 133 2.90 8.03 -17.96
CA ARG A 133 4.27 7.58 -18.15
C ARG A 133 5.15 7.99 -16.98
N ALA A 134 5.11 9.23 -16.55
CA ALA A 134 5.88 9.71 -15.38
C ALA A 134 5.50 8.96 -14.11
N ILE A 135 4.21 8.69 -13.88
CA ILE A 135 3.73 7.89 -12.75
C ILE A 135 4.32 6.48 -12.75
N LEU A 136 4.27 5.79 -13.89
CA LEU A 136 4.79 4.43 -14.01
C LEU A 136 6.31 4.38 -13.82
N GLU A 137 7.04 5.34 -14.40
CA GLU A 137 8.50 5.46 -14.20
C GLU A 137 8.85 5.69 -12.73
N VAL A 138 8.17 6.62 -12.05
CA VAL A 138 8.42 6.88 -10.62
C VAL A 138 8.09 5.66 -9.78
N LEU A 139 6.95 4.99 -10.01
CA LEU A 139 6.58 3.79 -9.24
C LEU A 139 7.61 2.68 -9.40
N TYR A 140 8.11 2.47 -10.61
CA TYR A 140 9.08 1.42 -10.87
C TYR A 140 10.48 1.79 -10.39
N ALA A 141 10.97 3.00 -10.67
CA ALA A 141 12.31 3.42 -10.27
C ALA A 141 12.50 3.54 -8.74
N THR A 142 11.44 3.82 -8.00
CA THR A 142 11.52 4.13 -6.57
C THR A 142 10.91 3.06 -5.66
N GLY A 143 10.11 2.18 -6.22
CA GLY A 143 9.31 1.24 -5.42
C GLY A 143 8.36 1.90 -4.43
N LEU A 144 7.96 3.16 -4.63
CA LEU A 144 6.99 3.87 -3.78
C LEU A 144 5.67 3.11 -3.63
N ARG A 145 5.07 3.17 -2.44
CA ARG A 145 3.68 2.73 -2.26
C ARG A 145 2.75 3.72 -2.97
N VAL A 146 1.62 3.23 -3.51
CA VAL A 146 0.63 4.10 -4.18
C VAL A 146 0.19 5.25 -3.28
N SER A 147 0.03 5.00 -1.99
CA SER A 147 -0.35 6.05 -1.03
C SER A 147 0.73 7.13 -0.88
N GLU A 148 2.00 6.76 -0.98
CA GLU A 148 3.11 7.70 -0.95
C GLU A 148 3.17 8.51 -2.24
N LEU A 149 2.97 7.86 -3.39
CA LEU A 149 2.94 8.52 -4.70
C LEU A 149 1.82 9.57 -4.81
N ILE A 150 0.58 9.22 -4.43
CA ILE A 150 -0.55 10.16 -4.57
C ILE A 150 -0.46 11.35 -3.62
N ASN A 151 0.23 11.18 -2.47
CA ASN A 151 0.45 12.23 -1.48
C ASN A 151 1.82 12.92 -1.65
N LEU A 152 2.59 12.57 -2.68
CA LEU A 152 3.90 13.17 -2.95
C LEU A 152 3.72 14.63 -3.32
N LYS A 153 4.34 15.53 -2.55
CA LYS A 153 4.27 16.98 -2.75
C LYS A 153 5.42 17.49 -3.60
N LEU A 154 5.23 18.63 -4.25
CA LEU A 154 6.28 19.30 -5.03
C LEU A 154 7.51 19.64 -4.17
N SER A 155 7.30 20.02 -2.90
CA SER A 155 8.37 20.29 -1.94
C SER A 155 9.24 19.08 -1.61
N ASN A 156 8.73 17.87 -1.86
CA ASN A 156 9.43 16.61 -1.60
C ASN A 156 10.19 16.05 -2.81
N LEU A 157 10.14 16.76 -3.96
CA LEU A 157 10.88 16.42 -5.17
C LEU A 157 12.18 17.19 -5.25
N HIS A 158 13.29 16.50 -5.15
CA HIS A 158 14.64 17.07 -5.30
C HIS A 158 15.31 16.43 -6.52
N LEU A 159 14.72 16.67 -7.71
CA LEU A 159 15.12 16.00 -8.96
C LEU A 159 16.55 16.31 -9.38
N SER A 160 17.08 17.50 -9.09
CA SER A 160 18.47 17.86 -9.33
C SER A 160 19.45 17.07 -8.47
N LEU A 161 19.01 16.54 -7.34
CA LEU A 161 19.78 15.68 -6.44
C LEU A 161 19.52 14.19 -6.70
N GLY A 162 18.59 13.85 -7.59
CA GLY A 162 18.16 12.47 -7.84
C GLY A 162 17.49 11.81 -6.64
N ILE A 163 16.73 12.57 -5.84
CA ILE A 163 16.05 12.05 -4.66
C ILE A 163 14.60 12.52 -4.52
N ILE A 164 13.81 11.69 -3.85
CA ILE A 164 12.45 11.97 -3.41
C ILE A 164 12.38 11.76 -1.90
N GLN A 165 11.75 12.67 -1.19
CA GLN A 165 11.44 12.53 0.22
C GLN A 165 10.02 11.95 0.37
N ALA A 166 9.91 10.69 0.76
CA ALA A 166 8.62 10.03 0.96
C ALA A 166 8.21 10.05 2.43
N VAL A 167 6.93 10.36 2.67
CA VAL A 167 6.32 10.30 4.00
C VAL A 167 5.55 8.98 4.12
N GLY A 168 5.98 8.12 5.03
CA GLY A 168 5.41 6.80 5.27
C GLY A 168 4.37 6.77 6.40
N LYS A 169 4.06 5.57 6.88
CA LYS A 169 3.14 5.36 8.01
C LYS A 169 3.74 5.97 9.30
N GLY A 170 2.93 6.78 10.00
CA GLY A 170 3.33 7.46 11.25
C GLY A 170 4.25 8.65 11.01
N ASP A 171 4.08 9.33 9.87
CA ASP A 171 4.84 10.53 9.45
C ASP A 171 6.37 10.32 9.40
N LYS A 172 6.80 9.07 9.29
CA LYS A 172 8.22 8.76 9.10
C LYS A 172 8.64 9.11 7.69
N GLU A 173 9.59 10.03 7.60
CA GLU A 173 10.19 10.45 6.34
C GLU A 173 11.35 9.52 5.97
N ARG A 174 11.51 9.28 4.67
CA ARG A 174 12.68 8.61 4.13
C ARG A 174 13.07 9.18 2.78
N ILE A 175 14.36 9.18 2.52
CA ILE A 175 14.94 9.56 1.22
C ILE A 175 14.92 8.33 0.32
N ILE A 176 14.48 8.51 -0.92
CA ILE A 176 14.43 7.48 -1.95
C ILE A 176 15.18 8.00 -3.17
N LEU A 177 16.04 7.17 -3.74
CA LEU A 177 16.71 7.46 -4.99
C LEU A 177 15.74 7.36 -6.17
N ILE A 178 15.94 8.21 -7.17
CA ILE A 178 15.19 8.21 -8.42
C ILE A 178 16.17 8.28 -9.59
N GLY A 179 16.03 7.35 -10.53
CA GLY A 179 16.90 7.25 -11.71
C GLY A 179 16.55 8.27 -12.81
N ASP A 180 17.50 8.49 -13.70
CA ASP A 180 17.44 9.51 -14.76
C ASP A 180 16.20 9.42 -15.66
N PRO A 181 15.71 8.25 -16.13
CA PRO A 181 14.50 8.17 -16.92
C PRO A 181 13.26 8.68 -16.17
N ALA A 182 13.13 8.34 -14.88
CA ALA A 182 12.01 8.79 -14.07
C ALA A 182 12.09 10.29 -13.76
N ILE A 183 13.30 10.84 -13.60
CA ILE A 183 13.54 12.28 -13.47
C ILE A 183 13.08 12.99 -14.75
N ALA A 184 13.55 12.54 -15.92
CA ALA A 184 13.23 13.16 -17.20
C ALA A 184 11.70 13.18 -17.48
N TRP A 185 11.01 12.06 -17.25
CA TRP A 185 9.57 11.99 -17.44
C TRP A 185 8.80 12.84 -16.41
N THR A 186 9.27 12.91 -15.18
CA THR A 186 8.66 13.76 -14.14
C THR A 186 8.84 15.24 -14.48
N GLN A 187 10.02 15.68 -14.91
CA GLN A 187 10.29 17.04 -15.35
C GLN A 187 9.43 17.41 -16.56
N ARG A 188 9.32 16.52 -17.55
CA ARG A 188 8.46 16.72 -18.71
C ARG A 188 6.99 16.89 -18.32
N TYR A 189 6.49 16.04 -17.42
CA TYR A 189 5.13 16.19 -16.91
C TYR A 189 4.92 17.53 -16.19
N LEU A 190 5.85 17.93 -15.33
CA LEU A 190 5.74 19.19 -14.58
C LEU A 190 5.73 20.41 -15.50
N SER A 191 6.58 20.43 -16.53
CA SER A 191 6.73 21.57 -17.44
C SER A 191 5.62 21.63 -18.50
N GLU A 192 5.26 20.52 -19.13
CA GLU A 192 4.36 20.51 -20.29
C GLU A 192 2.87 20.30 -19.92
N VAL A 193 2.58 19.61 -18.80
CA VAL A 193 1.24 19.09 -18.54
C VAL A 193 0.63 19.61 -17.25
N ARG A 194 1.36 19.54 -16.12
CA ARG A 194 0.78 19.81 -14.81
C ARG A 194 0.13 21.18 -14.72
N GLY A 195 0.78 22.24 -15.21
CA GLY A 195 0.24 23.59 -15.24
C GLY A 195 -1.08 23.72 -16.01
N LYS A 196 -1.24 22.96 -17.10
CA LYS A 196 -2.47 22.95 -17.92
C LYS A 196 -3.65 22.26 -17.24
N LEU A 197 -3.40 21.39 -16.27
CA LEU A 197 -4.45 20.70 -15.49
C LEU A 197 -5.02 21.60 -14.39
N ILE A 198 -4.25 22.59 -13.91
CA ILE A 198 -4.66 23.49 -12.82
C ILE A 198 -5.42 24.68 -13.44
N LYS A 199 -6.72 24.52 -13.70
CA LYS A 199 -7.51 25.57 -14.39
C LYS A 199 -8.10 26.66 -13.48
N HIS A 200 -8.54 26.32 -12.27
CA HIS A 200 -9.38 27.24 -11.46
C HIS A 200 -9.35 26.98 -9.94
N HIS A 201 -8.34 26.33 -9.38
CA HIS A 201 -8.30 25.98 -7.98
C HIS A 201 -7.04 26.52 -7.28
N PRO A 202 -7.06 26.71 -5.94
CA PRO A 202 -5.82 26.94 -5.22
C PRO A 202 -4.85 25.81 -5.61
N GLN A 203 -3.61 26.19 -5.94
CA GLN A 203 -2.63 25.26 -6.53
C GLN A 203 -2.42 24.06 -5.62
N PRO A 204 -2.76 22.84 -6.06
CA PRO A 204 -2.52 21.65 -5.28
C PRO A 204 -1.02 21.46 -5.07
N THR A 205 -0.64 21.06 -3.87
CA THR A 205 0.77 20.80 -3.51
C THR A 205 1.26 19.48 -4.04
N GLU A 206 0.35 18.57 -4.35
CA GLU A 206 0.66 17.23 -4.85
C GLU A 206 1.23 17.28 -6.27
N VAL A 207 2.18 16.37 -6.53
CA VAL A 207 2.86 16.27 -7.82
C VAL A 207 1.89 15.84 -8.91
N PHE A 208 1.22 14.69 -8.72
CA PHE A 208 0.40 14.07 -9.74
C PHE A 208 -1.07 14.41 -9.61
N LEU A 209 -1.65 14.96 -10.66
CA LEU A 209 -3.03 15.44 -10.68
C LEU A 209 -3.89 14.63 -11.67
N ASN A 210 -5.18 14.56 -11.39
CA ASN A 210 -6.17 14.04 -12.31
C ASN A 210 -6.52 15.10 -13.39
N PHE A 211 -7.38 14.74 -14.34
CA PHE A 211 -7.79 15.63 -15.43
C PHE A 211 -8.61 16.87 -14.99
N HIS A 212 -9.09 16.87 -13.74
CA HIS A 212 -9.75 18.03 -13.12
C HIS A 212 -8.79 18.92 -12.31
N GLY A 213 -7.48 18.64 -12.32
CA GLY A 213 -6.49 19.39 -11.54
C GLY A 213 -6.49 19.09 -10.04
N ARG A 214 -7.11 17.98 -9.61
CA ARG A 214 -7.14 17.53 -8.22
C ARG A 214 -6.16 16.37 -8.01
N PRO A 215 -5.70 16.11 -6.77
CA PRO A 215 -4.85 14.96 -6.48
C PRO A 215 -5.44 13.64 -7.01
N LEU A 216 -4.59 12.73 -7.44
CA LEU A 216 -5.00 11.40 -7.88
C LEU A 216 -5.47 10.55 -6.70
N THR A 217 -6.41 9.64 -6.98
CA THR A 217 -6.85 8.63 -6.02
C THR A 217 -6.15 7.30 -6.26
N ARG A 218 -6.07 6.45 -5.23
CA ARG A 218 -5.56 5.06 -5.39
C ARG A 218 -6.32 4.30 -6.47
N GLN A 219 -7.65 4.46 -6.52
CA GLN A 219 -8.50 3.82 -7.51
C GLN A 219 -8.19 4.31 -8.93
N GLY A 220 -7.88 5.62 -9.09
CA GLY A 220 -7.47 6.20 -10.37
C GLY A 220 -6.16 5.57 -10.89
N ILE A 221 -5.14 5.47 -10.03
CA ILE A 221 -3.87 4.79 -10.36
C ILE A 221 -4.12 3.33 -10.74
N TRP A 222 -4.94 2.61 -9.97
CA TRP A 222 -5.28 1.21 -10.24
C TRP A 222 -5.96 1.02 -11.60
N LYS A 223 -6.95 1.86 -11.90
CA LYS A 223 -7.67 1.82 -13.18
C LYS A 223 -6.71 2.05 -14.36
N ASN A 224 -5.87 3.08 -14.28
CA ASN A 224 -4.89 3.39 -15.32
C ASN A 224 -3.88 2.25 -15.48
N LEU A 225 -3.32 1.74 -14.40
CA LEU A 225 -2.38 0.62 -14.45
C LEU A 225 -2.99 -0.61 -15.13
N LYS A 226 -4.21 -1.01 -14.77
CA LYS A 226 -4.91 -2.14 -15.42
C LYS A 226 -5.13 -1.92 -16.91
N GLN A 227 -5.41 -0.69 -17.33
CA GLN A 227 -5.52 -0.34 -18.75
C GLN A 227 -4.18 -0.53 -19.47
N TYR A 228 -3.08 -0.01 -18.92
CA TYR A 228 -1.76 -0.10 -19.55
C TYR A 228 -1.21 -1.53 -19.55
N VAL A 229 -1.49 -2.33 -18.53
CA VAL A 229 -1.17 -3.76 -18.49
C VAL A 229 -1.80 -4.51 -19.69
N ARG A 230 -3.10 -4.24 -19.95
CA ARG A 230 -3.80 -4.81 -21.12
C ARG A 230 -3.22 -4.33 -22.44
N GLN A 231 -2.92 -3.03 -22.56
CA GLN A 231 -2.32 -2.44 -23.78
C GLN A 231 -0.91 -2.99 -24.06
N ALA A 232 -0.14 -3.28 -23.00
CA ALA A 232 1.18 -3.90 -23.10
C ALA A 232 1.12 -5.41 -23.39
N GLY A 233 -0.07 -6.02 -23.48
CA GLY A 233 -0.23 -7.46 -23.73
C GLY A 233 0.22 -8.34 -22.57
N ILE A 234 0.30 -7.80 -21.34
CA ILE A 234 0.72 -8.55 -20.15
C ILE A 234 -0.47 -9.34 -19.61
N THR A 235 -0.33 -10.66 -19.52
CA THR A 235 -1.38 -11.57 -19.06
C THR A 235 -1.40 -11.75 -17.54
N LYS A 236 -0.33 -11.38 -16.85
CA LYS A 236 -0.21 -11.45 -15.39
C LYS A 236 -1.15 -10.45 -14.70
N ASP A 237 -1.59 -10.79 -13.48
CA ASP A 237 -2.33 -9.83 -12.65
C ASP A 237 -1.36 -8.82 -12.01
N VAL A 238 -1.24 -7.66 -12.65
CA VAL A 238 -0.32 -6.60 -12.23
C VAL A 238 -1.03 -5.59 -11.35
N THR A 239 -0.44 -5.32 -10.21
CA THR A 239 -0.85 -4.32 -9.23
C THR A 239 0.31 -3.36 -8.97
N PRO A 240 0.09 -2.22 -8.32
CA PRO A 240 1.20 -1.39 -7.87
C PRO A 240 2.18 -2.09 -6.94
N HIS A 241 1.69 -3.06 -6.15
CA HIS A 241 2.56 -3.93 -5.35
C HIS A 241 3.42 -4.85 -6.22
N THR A 242 2.89 -5.30 -7.36
CA THR A 242 3.66 -6.08 -8.34
C THR A 242 4.83 -5.27 -8.90
N LEU A 243 4.62 -3.98 -9.24
CA LEU A 243 5.71 -3.09 -9.70
C LEU A 243 6.78 -2.92 -8.62
N ARG A 244 6.38 -2.64 -7.39
CA ARG A 244 7.31 -2.52 -6.26
C ARG A 244 8.05 -3.82 -5.97
N HIS A 245 7.39 -4.97 -6.12
CA HIS A 245 8.02 -6.28 -5.95
C HIS A 245 9.00 -6.57 -7.09
N SER A 246 8.65 -6.23 -8.33
CA SER A 246 9.54 -6.34 -9.49
C SER A 246 10.79 -5.46 -9.33
N PHE A 247 10.64 -4.23 -8.83
CA PHE A 247 11.75 -3.37 -8.44
C PHE A 247 12.71 -4.09 -7.47
N ALA A 248 12.17 -4.62 -6.36
CA ALA A 248 12.97 -5.30 -5.35
C ALA A 248 13.69 -6.55 -5.90
N THR A 249 12.96 -7.36 -6.66
CA THR A 249 13.48 -8.60 -7.24
C THR A 249 14.61 -8.32 -8.24
N GLN A 250 14.43 -7.33 -9.11
CA GLN A 250 15.46 -6.98 -10.09
C GLN A 250 16.74 -6.43 -9.46
N LEU A 251 16.62 -5.62 -8.39
CA LEU A 251 17.79 -5.19 -7.63
C LEU A 251 18.56 -6.39 -7.05
N LEU A 252 17.85 -7.36 -6.46
CA LEU A 252 18.46 -8.57 -5.89
C LEU A 252 19.09 -9.45 -6.97
N GLU A 253 18.41 -9.67 -8.11
CA GLU A 253 18.90 -10.43 -9.25
C GLU A 253 20.16 -9.80 -9.86
N ASN A 254 20.28 -8.48 -9.81
CA ASN A 254 21.44 -7.72 -10.25
C ASN A 254 22.53 -7.56 -9.15
N GLY A 255 22.41 -8.30 -8.06
CA GLY A 255 23.44 -8.40 -7.03
C GLY A 255 23.38 -7.37 -5.91
N ALA A 256 22.29 -6.63 -5.77
CA ALA A 256 22.11 -5.75 -4.61
C ALA A 256 21.96 -6.56 -3.32
N ASP A 257 22.56 -6.11 -2.24
CA ASP A 257 22.37 -6.69 -0.91
C ASP A 257 20.92 -6.52 -0.44
N ILE A 258 20.36 -7.56 0.18
CA ILE A 258 18.97 -7.57 0.66
C ILE A 258 18.68 -6.44 1.66
N ARG A 259 19.67 -6.06 2.49
CA ARG A 259 19.53 -4.97 3.46
C ARG A 259 19.40 -3.63 2.76
N VAL A 260 20.20 -3.40 1.71
CA VAL A 260 20.08 -2.20 0.87
C VAL A 260 18.70 -2.10 0.22
N VAL A 261 18.19 -3.22 -0.32
CA VAL A 261 16.85 -3.27 -0.90
C VAL A 261 15.76 -3.01 0.14
N GLN A 262 15.88 -3.57 1.34
CA GLN A 262 14.96 -3.31 2.45
C GLN A 262 14.97 -1.83 2.86
N GLU A 263 16.13 -1.20 2.88
CA GLU A 263 16.30 0.22 3.20
C GLU A 263 15.66 1.12 2.13
N LEU A 264 15.95 0.87 0.85
CA LEU A 264 15.30 1.56 -0.28
C LEU A 264 13.76 1.46 -0.22
N LEU A 265 13.26 0.31 0.19
CA LEU A 265 11.83 0.07 0.32
C LEU A 265 11.21 0.66 1.60
N GLY A 266 12.01 1.03 2.59
CA GLY A 266 11.54 1.56 3.88
C GLY A 266 10.74 0.52 4.67
N HIS A 267 11.32 -0.67 4.89
CA HIS A 267 10.76 -1.66 5.79
C HIS A 267 11.00 -1.23 7.24
N ALA A 268 9.90 -1.03 8.00
CA ALA A 268 9.90 -0.40 9.33
C ALA A 268 10.49 -1.26 10.47
N ASP A 269 10.88 -2.50 10.22
CA ASP A 269 11.38 -3.43 11.26
C ASP A 269 12.89 -3.34 11.53
N ILE A 270 13.62 -2.49 10.82
CA ILE A 270 15.01 -2.22 11.16
C ILE A 270 15.05 -0.88 11.87
N ALA A 271 15.14 -0.94 13.19
CA ALA A 271 15.34 0.18 14.09
C ALA A 271 16.71 0.83 13.82
N THR A 272 16.78 1.72 12.82
CA THR A 272 17.96 2.55 12.61
C THR A 272 17.60 3.84 11.87
N THR A 273 16.82 4.68 12.54
CA THR A 273 16.67 6.10 12.13
C THR A 273 17.87 6.94 12.56
N GLN A 274 18.94 6.33 13.09
CA GLN A 274 19.99 7.09 13.78
C GLN A 274 21.35 7.15 13.09
N ILE A 275 21.59 6.49 11.95
CA ILE A 275 22.91 6.58 11.29
C ILE A 275 22.74 6.70 9.76
N TYR A 276 22.08 7.75 9.28
CA TYR A 276 22.26 8.20 7.90
C TYR A 276 23.53 9.05 7.83
N THR A 277 24.68 8.40 7.81
CA THR A 277 25.94 9.08 7.49
C THR A 277 26.04 9.26 5.98
N HIS A 278 26.72 10.30 5.52
CA HIS A 278 27.00 10.55 4.09
C HIS A 278 27.62 9.32 3.39
N LEU A 279 28.38 8.50 4.11
CA LEU A 279 28.99 7.25 3.63
C LEU A 279 27.93 6.19 3.27
N THR A 280 26.89 6.05 4.10
CA THR A 280 25.79 5.10 3.85
C THR A 280 24.98 5.50 2.61
N GLN A 281 24.68 6.79 2.44
CA GLN A 281 23.96 7.29 1.27
C GLN A 281 24.74 7.09 -0.03
N LYS A 282 26.04 7.31 -0.02
CA LYS A 282 26.92 7.07 -1.18
C LYS A 282 26.91 5.59 -1.57
N HIS A 283 27.05 4.70 -0.60
CA HIS A 283 27.00 3.26 -0.85
C HIS A 283 25.64 2.80 -1.41
N ILE A 284 24.54 3.27 -0.84
CA ILE A 284 23.20 2.95 -1.34
C ILE A 284 23.04 3.43 -2.79
N ARG A 285 23.55 4.63 -3.11
CA ARG A 285 23.53 5.16 -4.46
C ARG A 285 24.35 4.32 -5.43
N GLU A 286 25.55 3.95 -5.06
CA GLU A 286 26.42 3.08 -5.87
C GLU A 286 25.78 1.72 -6.15
N VAL A 287 25.11 1.13 -5.15
CA VAL A 287 24.36 -0.12 -5.33
C VAL A 287 23.14 0.08 -6.24
N TYR A 288 22.39 1.15 -6.05
CA TYR A 288 21.25 1.49 -6.89
C TYR A 288 21.68 1.68 -8.35
N ASP A 289 22.70 2.50 -8.60
CA ASP A 289 23.21 2.82 -9.93
C ASP A 289 23.76 1.57 -10.66
N LYS A 290 24.34 0.60 -9.92
CA LYS A 290 24.83 -0.66 -10.49
C LYS A 290 23.74 -1.70 -10.73
N SER A 291 22.72 -1.71 -9.90
CA SER A 291 21.78 -2.85 -9.82
C SER A 291 20.40 -2.53 -10.38
N HIS A 292 20.01 -1.25 -10.49
CA HIS A 292 18.71 -0.90 -11.03
C HIS A 292 18.78 -0.70 -12.56
N PRO A 293 17.91 -1.40 -13.36
CA PRO A 293 17.95 -1.32 -14.83
C PRO A 293 17.67 0.07 -15.40
N ARG A 294 17.16 0.99 -14.58
CA ARG A 294 16.81 2.37 -14.94
C ARG A 294 17.34 3.36 -13.88
N ALA A 295 18.56 3.15 -13.45
CA ALA A 295 19.28 4.08 -12.59
C ALA A 295 19.60 5.39 -13.30
#